data_289f0fd4a7d605909a050c95fd5d8090
#
_entry.id   289f0fd4a7d605909a050c95fd5d8090
#
_cell.length_a   1.000
_cell.length_b   1.000
_cell.length_c   1.000
_cell.angle_alpha   90.00
_cell.angle_beta   90.00
_cell.angle_gamma   90.00
#
_symmetry.space_group_name_H-M   'P 1'
#
loop_
_entity.id
_entity.type
_entity.pdbx_description
1 polymer ?
#
loop_
_entity_poly.entity_id
_entity_poly.type
_entity_poly.pdbx_seq_one_letter_code
_entity_poly.pdbx_strand_id
1 'polypeptide(L)'
;MLWQAECSLLFFGLIFLTGLFSRLLAHLSPRTLPARLLLLFHDAIYIAALFFLRPPHEGHLFEMALYPVGISILALQSISYVHLIFRRAILPERHRSSFAFYFCFYPKLLFGPYCSVSTFHRIQPARRCQVEQVGNGLHQLVCGLAKAVLLSGQFYLIIQQMQAASKEHNTLFFSWLYQLLFFLYVYFQITGYTDMARGIAACYGYALPKSSRLPLWNKQLSVFLQNWNRTVLRWFSRAFSSPKQTAASLWLQMLFTYSVLGWFCRGTLTGLLGGLLVGVILAWFEDVQKKWRFPTAIHWFLSIVCSVFAWSLFCSDTLTEAVQMWSNLLGLSKDAVSYQDLYFLQSSLLLLLIAGFCTSGWHCPIQKWLKKRTLTAWIPTIVVPVGDVLFLGLSVLAMASNAVPPLFFRW
;
A
#
# COMPACT_ATOMS: atom_id res chain seq x y z
N MET A 1 17.27 7.10 -16.67
CA MET A 1 18.40 7.18 -15.71
C MET A 1 17.83 7.24 -14.32
N LEU A 2 17.77 6.10 -13.63
CA LEU A 2 17.00 6.01 -12.40
C LEU A 2 17.82 6.25 -11.12
N TRP A 3 19.16 6.26 -11.21
CA TRP A 3 20.01 6.42 -10.04
C TRP A 3 21.27 7.19 -10.40
N GLN A 4 21.45 8.33 -9.76
CA GLN A 4 22.73 9.02 -9.76
C GLN A 4 23.70 8.27 -8.84
N ALA A 5 25.01 8.39 -9.11
CA ALA A 5 26.04 7.68 -8.32
C ALA A 5 25.95 8.00 -6.82
N GLU A 6 25.62 9.24 -6.47
CA GLU A 6 25.45 9.71 -5.09
C GLU A 6 24.31 9.02 -4.37
N CYS A 7 23.14 8.83 -5.03
CA CYS A 7 22.01 8.10 -4.49
C CYS A 7 22.33 6.63 -4.24
N SER A 8 23.12 6.03 -5.13
CA SER A 8 23.56 4.63 -4.98
C SER A 8 24.50 4.48 -3.80
N LEU A 9 25.48 5.37 -3.62
CA LEU A 9 26.40 5.38 -2.49
C LEU A 9 25.65 5.52 -1.17
N LEU A 10 24.68 6.43 -1.07
CA LEU A 10 23.86 6.63 0.09
C LEU A 10 23.03 5.37 0.41
N PHE A 11 22.41 4.77 -0.59
CA PHE A 11 21.60 3.55 -0.43
C PHE A 11 22.44 2.39 0.10
N PHE A 12 23.60 2.13 -0.50
CA PHE A 12 24.51 1.08 -0.04
C PHE A 12 25.14 1.41 1.32
N GLY A 13 25.42 2.68 1.59
CA GLY A 13 25.89 3.16 2.89
C GLY A 13 24.88 2.86 4.00
N LEU A 14 23.59 3.12 3.77
CA LEU A 14 22.54 2.78 4.72
C LEU A 14 22.44 1.26 4.94
N ILE A 15 22.53 0.43 3.90
CA ILE A 15 22.55 -1.04 4.05
C ILE A 15 23.76 -1.47 4.90
N PHE A 16 24.93 -0.91 4.65
CA PHE A 16 26.14 -1.21 5.42
C PHE A 16 25.95 -0.83 6.89
N LEU A 17 25.40 0.35 7.17
CA LEU A 17 25.07 0.80 8.53
C LEU A 17 24.09 -0.16 9.22
N THR A 18 23.04 -0.62 8.53
CA THR A 18 22.12 -1.63 9.09
C THR A 18 22.87 -2.90 9.50
N GLY A 19 23.80 -3.36 8.65
CA GLY A 19 24.65 -4.53 8.93
C GLY A 19 25.54 -4.33 10.15
N LEU A 20 26.13 -3.14 10.32
CA LEU A 20 26.96 -2.78 11.46
C LEU A 20 26.14 -2.75 12.76
N PHE A 21 25.03 -1.99 12.78
CA PHE A 21 24.16 -1.89 13.95
C PHE A 21 23.58 -3.23 14.37
N SER A 22 23.19 -4.05 13.40
CA SER A 22 22.65 -5.39 13.67
C SER A 22 23.65 -6.30 14.39
N ARG A 23 24.92 -6.24 14.01
CA ARG A 23 26.00 -7.02 14.66
C ARG A 23 26.32 -6.47 16.05
N LEU A 24 26.46 -5.15 16.19
CA LEU A 24 26.73 -4.52 17.48
C LEU A 24 25.63 -4.85 18.50
N LEU A 25 24.36 -4.73 18.10
CA LEU A 25 23.21 -5.06 18.96
C LEU A 25 23.13 -6.54 19.31
N ALA A 26 23.63 -7.42 18.44
CA ALA A 26 23.65 -8.86 18.73
C ALA A 26 24.57 -9.21 19.91
N HIS A 27 25.64 -8.45 20.13
CA HIS A 27 26.59 -8.64 21.24
C HIS A 27 26.12 -7.99 22.54
N LEU A 28 25.21 -6.98 22.48
CA LEU A 28 24.71 -6.29 23.65
C LEU A 28 23.45 -6.95 24.20
N SER A 29 23.28 -6.95 25.53
CA SER A 29 22.03 -7.39 26.15
C SER A 29 20.90 -6.36 25.91
N PRO A 30 19.67 -6.77 25.50
CA PRO A 30 18.56 -5.83 25.27
C PRO A 30 18.14 -5.01 26.49
N ARG A 31 18.51 -5.45 27.69
CA ARG A 31 18.19 -4.74 28.95
C ARG A 31 19.16 -3.60 29.26
N THR A 32 20.30 -3.56 28.62
CA THR A 32 21.35 -2.55 28.89
C THR A 32 20.99 -1.20 28.25
N LEU A 33 21.39 -0.10 28.91
CA LEU A 33 21.21 1.25 28.40
C LEU A 33 21.91 1.46 27.03
N PRO A 34 23.18 1.03 26.84
CA PRO A 34 23.87 1.19 25.56
C PRO A 34 23.15 0.49 24.39
N ALA A 35 22.52 -0.68 24.61
CA ALA A 35 21.77 -1.34 23.55
C ALA A 35 20.52 -0.55 23.14
N ARG A 36 19.83 0.08 24.09
CA ARG A 36 18.66 0.93 23.82
C ARG A 36 19.05 2.22 23.11
N LEU A 37 20.14 2.86 23.56
CA LEU A 37 20.66 4.08 22.92
C LEU A 37 21.11 3.79 21.48
N LEU A 38 21.79 2.66 21.25
CA LEU A 38 22.21 2.25 19.91
C LEU A 38 21.02 2.00 18.98
N LEU A 39 19.95 1.39 19.49
CA LEU A 39 18.72 1.18 18.74
C LEU A 39 18.05 2.52 18.38
N LEU A 40 17.90 3.42 19.36
CA LEU A 40 17.32 4.75 19.13
C LEU A 40 18.15 5.57 18.14
N PHE A 41 19.47 5.50 18.22
CA PHE A 41 20.36 6.19 17.28
C PHE A 41 20.22 5.64 15.85
N HIS A 42 20.13 4.29 15.70
CA HIS A 42 19.83 3.67 14.42
C HIS A 42 18.49 4.18 13.86
N ASP A 43 17.42 4.13 14.63
CA ASP A 43 16.09 4.54 14.18
C ASP A 43 16.07 6.04 13.84
N ALA A 44 16.77 6.88 14.60
CA ALA A 44 16.90 8.30 14.33
C ALA A 44 17.58 8.58 12.97
N ILE A 45 18.63 7.84 12.62
CA ILE A 45 19.29 7.94 11.30
C ILE A 45 18.29 7.67 10.18
N TYR A 46 17.51 6.60 10.26
CA TYR A 46 16.57 6.23 9.22
C TYR A 46 15.35 7.15 9.16
N ILE A 47 14.87 7.63 10.30
CA ILE A 47 13.81 8.64 10.36
C ILE A 47 14.32 9.96 9.77
N ALA A 48 15.54 10.37 10.10
CA ALA A 48 16.17 11.55 9.51
C ALA A 48 16.35 11.39 8.00
N ALA A 49 16.82 10.22 7.53
CA ALA A 49 16.93 9.94 6.10
C ALA A 49 15.57 10.05 5.40
N LEU A 50 14.50 9.52 5.99
CA LEU A 50 13.15 9.67 5.46
C LEU A 50 12.67 11.12 5.41
N PHE A 51 13.08 11.94 6.35
CA PHE A 51 12.67 13.33 6.44
C PHE A 51 13.45 14.24 5.48
N PHE A 52 14.77 14.12 5.46
CA PHE A 52 15.64 15.00 4.68
C PHE A 52 15.78 14.61 3.20
N LEU A 53 15.61 13.30 2.88
CA LEU A 53 15.73 12.81 1.50
C LEU A 53 14.39 12.77 0.78
N ARG A 54 13.37 13.42 1.31
CA ARG A 54 12.04 13.47 0.71
C ARG A 54 12.01 14.50 -0.41
N PRO A 55 11.40 14.18 -1.58
CA PRO A 55 11.20 15.17 -2.62
C PRO A 55 10.28 16.29 -2.11
N PRO A 56 10.60 17.57 -2.37
CA PRO A 56 9.75 18.70 -2.03
C PRO A 56 8.37 18.57 -2.71
N HIS A 57 7.35 19.09 -2.06
CA HIS A 57 5.95 18.96 -2.50
C HIS A 57 5.62 19.67 -3.82
N GLU A 58 6.44 20.57 -4.30
CA GLU A 58 6.19 21.38 -5.49
C GLU A 58 7.22 21.10 -6.61
N GLY A 59 6.71 20.57 -7.68
CA GLY A 59 6.94 20.81 -9.10
C GLY A 59 8.33 20.84 -9.72
N HIS A 60 9.40 20.82 -8.99
CA HIS A 60 10.74 20.86 -9.59
C HIS A 60 11.23 19.47 -9.97
N LEU A 61 11.02 19.09 -11.23
CA LEU A 61 11.53 17.87 -11.86
C LEU A 61 13.04 17.64 -11.63
N PHE A 62 13.80 18.69 -11.38
CA PHE A 62 15.25 18.63 -11.18
C PHE A 62 15.65 18.13 -9.77
N GLU A 63 14.85 18.38 -8.74
CA GLU A 63 15.11 17.91 -7.39
C GLU A 63 14.66 16.45 -7.15
N MET A 64 13.79 15.91 -8.01
CA MET A 64 13.45 14.47 -7.99
C MET A 64 14.64 13.58 -8.39
N ALA A 65 15.68 14.12 -9.01
CA ALA A 65 16.85 13.38 -9.45
C ALA A 65 17.71 12.85 -8.28
N LEU A 66 17.65 13.50 -7.12
CA LEU A 66 18.44 13.16 -5.93
C LEU A 66 17.72 12.22 -4.95
N TYR A 67 16.44 11.88 -5.19
CA TYR A 67 15.71 10.97 -4.32
C TYR A 67 15.93 9.50 -4.70
N PRO A 68 16.59 8.70 -3.86
CA PRO A 68 16.81 7.29 -4.17
C PRO A 68 15.49 6.52 -4.03
N VAL A 69 15.00 6.04 -5.18
CA VAL A 69 13.79 5.21 -5.23
C VAL A 69 13.95 4.00 -4.29
N GLY A 70 12.99 3.79 -3.42
CA GLY A 70 12.99 2.68 -2.47
C GLY A 70 13.67 2.95 -1.12
N ILE A 71 14.16 4.18 -0.88
CA ILE A 71 14.78 4.53 0.42
C ILE A 71 13.80 4.37 1.58
N SER A 72 12.53 4.68 1.34
CA SER A 72 11.48 4.55 2.35
C SER A 72 11.24 3.09 2.73
N ILE A 73 11.24 2.21 1.73
CA ILE A 73 11.11 0.77 1.96
C ILE A 73 12.36 0.22 2.64
N LEU A 74 13.55 0.68 2.22
CA LEU A 74 14.81 0.34 2.86
C LEU A 74 14.81 0.72 4.33
N ALA A 75 14.41 1.96 4.65
CA ALA A 75 14.35 2.45 6.02
C ALA A 75 13.44 1.59 6.90
N LEU A 76 12.22 1.32 6.43
CA LEU A 76 11.29 0.46 7.16
C LEU A 76 11.83 -0.96 7.35
N GLN A 77 12.45 -1.54 6.32
CA GLN A 77 13.06 -2.87 6.42
C GLN A 77 14.22 -2.89 7.41
N SER A 78 15.06 -1.85 7.40
CA SER A 78 16.21 -1.71 8.31
C SER A 78 15.75 -1.60 9.75
N ILE A 79 14.80 -0.71 10.04
CA ILE A 79 14.20 -0.56 11.37
C ILE A 79 13.63 -1.90 11.84
N SER A 80 12.80 -2.55 11.03
CA SER A 80 12.21 -3.84 11.38
C SER A 80 13.26 -4.93 11.64
N TYR A 81 14.28 -5.00 10.79
CA TYR A 81 15.35 -6.01 10.92
C TYR A 81 16.11 -5.84 12.23
N VAL A 82 16.53 -4.62 12.54
CA VAL A 82 17.30 -4.30 13.74
C VAL A 82 16.46 -4.50 15.01
N HIS A 83 15.16 -4.11 14.98
CA HIS A 83 14.23 -4.38 16.08
C HIS A 83 14.02 -5.87 16.36
N LEU A 84 13.93 -6.71 15.32
CA LEU A 84 13.82 -8.17 15.49
C LEU A 84 15.08 -8.76 16.14
N ILE A 85 16.27 -8.25 15.80
CA ILE A 85 17.54 -8.66 16.41
C ILE A 85 17.61 -8.19 17.87
N PHE A 86 17.26 -6.92 18.13
CA PHE A 86 17.21 -6.38 19.48
C PHE A 86 16.30 -7.21 20.42
N ARG A 87 15.14 -7.67 19.89
CA ARG A 87 14.21 -8.55 20.62
C ARG A 87 14.65 -10.01 20.68
N ARG A 88 15.79 -10.35 20.11
CA ARG A 88 16.26 -11.74 20.00
C ARG A 88 15.32 -12.69 19.23
N ALA A 89 14.46 -12.12 18.40
CA ALA A 89 13.55 -12.90 17.55
C ALA A 89 14.24 -13.56 16.35
N ILE A 90 15.33 -12.95 15.89
CA ILE A 90 16.19 -13.48 14.82
C ILE A 90 17.66 -13.20 15.19
N LEU A 91 18.56 -13.98 14.60
CA LEU A 91 20.00 -13.71 14.64
C LEU A 91 20.41 -12.86 13.43
N PRO A 92 21.47 -12.04 13.54
CA PRO A 92 22.02 -11.33 12.38
C PRO A 92 22.44 -12.31 11.29
N GLU A 93 22.13 -11.92 10.04
CA GLU A 93 22.54 -12.73 8.88
C GLU A 93 24.07 -12.79 8.78
N ARG A 94 24.59 -14.01 8.71
CA ARG A 94 26.06 -14.26 8.66
C ARG A 94 26.63 -14.01 7.27
N HIS A 95 25.88 -14.40 6.24
CA HIS A 95 26.31 -14.28 4.85
C HIS A 95 26.02 -12.88 4.31
N ARG A 96 27.10 -12.16 3.97
CA ARG A 96 27.00 -10.79 3.43
C ARG A 96 26.17 -10.71 2.15
N SER A 97 26.29 -11.70 1.27
CA SER A 97 25.53 -11.80 0.03
C SER A 97 24.02 -11.95 0.28
N SER A 98 23.61 -12.83 1.19
CA SER A 98 22.19 -13.03 1.55
C SER A 98 21.62 -11.78 2.20
N PHE A 99 22.40 -11.11 3.06
CA PHE A 99 22.03 -9.84 3.68
C PHE A 99 21.82 -8.75 2.63
N ALA A 100 22.81 -8.52 1.77
CA ALA A 100 22.70 -7.51 0.70
C ALA A 100 21.54 -7.83 -0.25
N PHE A 101 21.38 -9.08 -0.63
CA PHE A 101 20.30 -9.53 -1.50
C PHE A 101 18.92 -9.26 -0.91
N TYR A 102 18.73 -9.47 0.40
CA TYR A 102 17.46 -9.14 1.06
C TYR A 102 17.10 -7.67 0.92
N PHE A 103 18.05 -6.75 1.11
CA PHE A 103 17.81 -5.31 1.02
C PHE A 103 17.74 -4.81 -0.42
N CYS A 104 18.57 -5.35 -1.33
CA CYS A 104 18.64 -4.93 -2.73
C CYS A 104 17.65 -5.63 -3.65
N PHE A 105 16.78 -6.51 -3.15
CA PHE A 105 15.85 -7.25 -4.00
C PHE A 105 14.85 -6.30 -4.67
N TYR A 106 15.15 -5.95 -5.93
CA TYR A 106 14.48 -4.93 -6.72
C TYR A 106 12.94 -5.02 -6.74
N PRO A 107 12.30 -6.20 -6.95
CA PRO A 107 10.84 -6.25 -7.01
C PRO A 107 10.16 -5.78 -5.71
N LYS A 108 10.85 -5.89 -4.59
CA LYS A 108 10.35 -5.49 -3.28
C LYS A 108 10.52 -3.99 -3.02
N LEU A 109 11.56 -3.37 -3.63
CA LEU A 109 11.92 -1.98 -3.36
C LEU A 109 10.94 -0.97 -3.97
N LEU A 110 10.29 -1.27 -5.09
CA LEU A 110 9.37 -0.35 -5.74
C LEU A 110 8.05 -0.24 -4.96
N PHE A 111 7.30 -1.31 -4.89
CA PHE A 111 5.99 -1.41 -4.20
C PHE A 111 5.71 -2.84 -3.77
N GLY A 112 6.75 -3.65 -3.70
CA GLY A 112 6.60 -5.07 -3.43
C GLY A 112 5.94 -5.32 -2.08
N PRO A 113 5.35 -6.48 -1.93
CA PRO A 113 4.78 -6.88 -0.66
C PRO A 113 5.87 -6.90 0.39
N TYR A 114 5.64 -6.21 1.51
CA TYR A 114 6.55 -6.25 2.64
C TYR A 114 6.67 -7.67 3.17
N CYS A 115 7.89 -8.16 3.29
CA CYS A 115 8.16 -9.43 3.93
C CYS A 115 9.35 -9.30 4.88
N SER A 116 9.24 -9.96 6.04
CA SER A 116 10.34 -10.05 6.99
C SER A 116 11.46 -10.92 6.42
N VAL A 117 12.68 -10.75 6.94
CA VAL A 117 13.85 -11.57 6.56
C VAL A 117 13.52 -13.06 6.65
N SER A 118 12.92 -13.50 7.76
CA SER A 118 12.52 -14.91 7.95
C SER A 118 11.52 -15.41 6.90
N THR A 119 10.59 -14.55 6.45
CA THR A 119 9.66 -14.90 5.38
C THR A 119 10.39 -14.94 4.04
N PHE A 120 11.29 -13.99 3.79
CA PHE A 120 12.06 -13.92 2.55
C PHE A 120 12.95 -15.15 2.36
N HIS A 121 13.64 -15.62 3.41
CA HIS A 121 14.43 -16.85 3.35
C HIS A 121 13.59 -18.11 3.07
N ARG A 122 12.34 -18.15 3.55
CA ARG A 122 11.43 -19.28 3.29
C ARG A 122 10.94 -19.35 1.85
N ILE A 123 10.89 -18.22 1.14
CA ILE A 123 10.43 -18.14 -0.25
C ILE A 123 11.56 -18.21 -1.26
N GLN A 124 12.76 -18.59 -0.83
CA GLN A 124 13.88 -18.79 -1.76
C GLN A 124 13.50 -19.83 -2.83
N PRO A 125 13.88 -19.58 -4.10
CA PRO A 125 13.47 -20.46 -5.18
C PRO A 125 14.03 -21.86 -4.99
N ALA A 126 13.22 -22.86 -5.36
CA ALA A 126 13.76 -24.15 -5.72
C ALA A 126 14.79 -23.94 -6.83
N ARG A 127 15.88 -24.69 -6.81
CA ARG A 127 17.09 -24.53 -7.64
C ARG A 127 16.87 -24.36 -9.17
N ARG A 128 15.64 -24.51 -9.68
CA ARG A 128 15.29 -24.35 -11.09
C ARG A 128 13.97 -23.58 -11.23
N CYS A 129 14.02 -22.48 -11.98
CA CYS A 129 12.82 -21.76 -12.37
C CYS A 129 12.07 -22.59 -13.43
N GLN A 130 10.79 -22.85 -13.21
CA GLN A 130 9.95 -23.59 -14.15
C GLN A 130 9.33 -22.62 -15.17
N VAL A 131 9.23 -23.01 -16.42
CA VAL A 131 8.65 -22.20 -17.51
C VAL A 131 7.22 -21.76 -17.17
N GLU A 132 6.43 -22.64 -16.56
CA GLU A 132 5.08 -22.32 -16.10
C GLU A 132 5.07 -21.20 -15.04
N GLN A 133 6.06 -21.18 -14.17
CA GLN A 133 6.20 -20.13 -13.15
C GLN A 133 6.53 -18.77 -13.77
N VAL A 134 7.35 -18.75 -14.82
CA VAL A 134 7.65 -17.54 -15.60
C VAL A 134 6.40 -17.06 -16.32
N GLY A 135 5.67 -17.93 -16.98
CA GLY A 135 4.40 -17.60 -17.67
C GLY A 135 3.37 -16.98 -16.71
N ASN A 136 3.18 -17.61 -15.55
CA ASN A 136 2.30 -17.08 -14.50
C ASN A 136 2.81 -15.74 -13.94
N GLY A 137 4.13 -15.55 -13.85
CA GLY A 137 4.76 -14.30 -13.44
C GLY A 137 4.51 -13.17 -14.44
N LEU A 138 4.68 -13.43 -15.74
CA LEU A 138 4.41 -12.47 -16.81
C LEU A 138 2.93 -12.08 -16.86
N HIS A 139 2.01 -13.06 -16.80
CA HIS A 139 0.59 -12.78 -16.69
C HIS A 139 0.27 -11.86 -15.50
N GLN A 140 0.85 -12.12 -14.33
CA GLN A 140 0.65 -11.29 -13.15
C GLN A 140 1.23 -9.88 -13.32
N LEU A 141 2.38 -9.74 -13.99
CA LEU A 141 2.99 -8.46 -14.33
C LEU A 141 2.06 -7.62 -15.21
N VAL A 142 1.54 -8.21 -16.29
CA VAL A 142 0.64 -7.52 -17.24
C VAL A 142 -0.68 -7.14 -16.56
N CYS A 143 -1.29 -8.04 -15.80
CA CYS A 143 -2.49 -7.73 -15.02
C CYS A 143 -2.25 -6.61 -14.00
N GLY A 144 -1.07 -6.57 -13.37
CA GLY A 144 -0.66 -5.50 -12.46
C GLY A 144 -0.54 -4.16 -13.18
N LEU A 145 0.10 -4.16 -14.36
CA LEU A 145 0.23 -2.98 -15.22
C LEU A 145 -1.14 -2.45 -15.66
N ALA A 146 -2.01 -3.32 -16.12
CA ALA A 146 -3.37 -2.96 -16.52
C ALA A 146 -4.16 -2.31 -15.37
N LYS A 147 -4.07 -2.83 -14.15
CA LYS A 147 -4.68 -2.21 -12.96
C LYS A 147 -4.14 -0.82 -12.69
N ALA A 148 -2.82 -0.65 -12.74
CA ALA A 148 -2.17 0.62 -12.43
C ALA A 148 -2.41 1.68 -13.50
N VAL A 149 -2.41 1.32 -14.78
CA VAL A 149 -2.53 2.27 -15.90
C VAL A 149 -3.97 2.43 -16.34
N LEU A 150 -4.67 1.32 -16.65
CA LEU A 150 -6.01 1.40 -17.25
C LEU A 150 -7.09 1.73 -16.22
N LEU A 151 -7.05 1.14 -15.00
CA LEU A 151 -8.06 1.43 -13.99
C LEU A 151 -7.68 2.65 -13.16
N SER A 152 -6.52 2.62 -12.50
CA SER A 152 -6.08 3.73 -11.66
C SER A 152 -5.87 5.02 -12.46
N GLY A 153 -5.32 4.93 -13.68
CA GLY A 153 -5.13 6.07 -14.57
C GLY A 153 -6.44 6.76 -14.94
N GLN A 154 -7.46 6.01 -15.31
CA GLN A 154 -8.76 6.59 -15.66
C GLN A 154 -9.46 7.22 -14.45
N PHE A 155 -9.40 6.58 -13.28
CA PHE A 155 -9.90 7.21 -12.04
C PHE A 155 -9.19 8.52 -11.74
N TYR A 156 -7.86 8.56 -11.92
CA TYR A 156 -7.08 9.78 -11.72
C TYR A 156 -7.51 10.91 -12.64
N LEU A 157 -7.74 10.67 -13.93
CA LEU A 157 -8.22 11.67 -14.88
C LEU A 157 -9.57 12.25 -14.47
N ILE A 158 -10.51 11.40 -14.03
CA ILE A 158 -11.82 11.87 -13.55
C ILE A 158 -11.65 12.71 -12.27
N ILE A 159 -10.80 12.27 -11.35
CA ILE A 159 -10.50 13.01 -10.12
C ILE A 159 -9.93 14.39 -10.41
N GLN A 160 -9.01 14.52 -11.39
CA GLN A 160 -8.49 15.82 -11.80
C GLN A 160 -9.58 16.75 -12.35
N GLN A 161 -10.48 16.22 -13.18
CA GLN A 161 -11.62 16.97 -13.69
C GLN A 161 -12.57 17.42 -12.55
N MET A 162 -12.82 16.53 -11.58
CA MET A 162 -13.61 16.85 -10.39
C MET A 162 -12.92 17.92 -9.53
N GLN A 163 -11.61 17.85 -9.34
CA GLN A 163 -10.86 18.87 -8.60
C GLN A 163 -10.92 20.25 -9.28
N ALA A 164 -10.83 20.30 -10.60
CA ALA A 164 -11.00 21.53 -11.33
C ALA A 164 -12.41 22.13 -11.16
N ALA A 165 -13.43 21.27 -11.17
CA ALA A 165 -14.83 21.68 -10.97
C ALA A 165 -15.16 22.01 -9.51
N SER A 166 -14.46 21.47 -8.53
CA SER A 166 -14.75 21.61 -7.09
C SER A 166 -14.73 23.05 -6.56
N LYS A 167 -14.05 23.96 -7.27
CA LYS A 167 -14.01 25.39 -6.92
C LYS A 167 -15.37 26.06 -7.04
N GLU A 168 -16.23 25.57 -7.93
CA GLU A 168 -17.55 26.13 -8.23
C GLU A 168 -18.69 25.28 -7.69
N HIS A 169 -18.47 23.96 -7.56
CA HIS A 169 -19.50 22.99 -7.22
C HIS A 169 -19.04 22.00 -6.14
N ASN A 170 -19.59 22.15 -4.94
CA ASN A 170 -19.33 21.27 -3.80
C ASN A 170 -20.65 20.76 -3.21
N THR A 171 -21.27 19.78 -3.87
CA THR A 171 -22.48 19.13 -3.38
C THR A 171 -22.18 17.96 -2.47
N LEU A 172 -23.18 17.49 -1.72
CA LEU A 172 -23.08 16.27 -0.93
C LEU A 172 -22.71 15.08 -1.80
N PHE A 173 -23.42 14.88 -2.92
CA PHE A 173 -23.20 13.75 -3.82
C PHE A 173 -21.81 13.78 -4.45
N PHE A 174 -21.33 14.96 -4.88
CA PHE A 174 -19.99 15.16 -5.41
C PHE A 174 -18.92 14.68 -4.44
N SER A 175 -19.04 15.07 -3.16
CA SER A 175 -18.05 14.73 -2.14
C SER A 175 -17.98 13.22 -1.86
N TRP A 176 -19.12 12.54 -1.81
CA TRP A 176 -19.14 11.08 -1.65
C TRP A 176 -18.60 10.35 -2.88
N LEU A 177 -18.96 10.79 -4.09
CA LEU A 177 -18.43 10.22 -5.33
C LEU A 177 -16.92 10.42 -5.44
N TYR A 178 -16.43 11.63 -5.14
CA TYR A 178 -15.00 11.93 -5.13
C TYR A 178 -14.22 11.00 -4.19
N GLN A 179 -14.68 10.80 -2.97
CA GLN A 179 -14.05 9.90 -2.00
C GLN A 179 -13.99 8.46 -2.49
N LEU A 180 -15.07 7.98 -3.09
CA LEU A 180 -15.13 6.63 -3.65
C LEU A 180 -14.14 6.45 -4.80
N LEU A 181 -14.12 7.41 -5.75
CA LEU A 181 -13.20 7.35 -6.90
C LEU A 181 -11.75 7.44 -6.44
N PHE A 182 -11.46 8.33 -5.48
CA PHE A 182 -10.12 8.48 -4.93
C PHE A 182 -9.65 7.21 -4.19
N PHE A 183 -10.54 6.57 -3.43
CA PHE A 183 -10.25 5.28 -2.80
C PHE A 183 -9.93 4.21 -3.85
N LEU A 184 -10.72 4.09 -4.91
CA LEU A 184 -10.49 3.11 -5.97
C LEU A 184 -9.21 3.40 -6.75
N TYR A 185 -8.91 4.68 -7.03
CA TYR A 185 -7.65 5.12 -7.62
C TYR A 185 -6.45 4.58 -6.82
N VAL A 186 -6.39 4.86 -5.52
CA VAL A 186 -5.29 4.43 -4.65
C VAL A 186 -5.25 2.90 -4.53
N TYR A 187 -6.41 2.25 -4.39
CA TYR A 187 -6.49 0.80 -4.31
C TYR A 187 -5.91 0.10 -5.54
N PHE A 188 -6.33 0.50 -6.74
CA PHE A 188 -5.84 -0.10 -7.97
C PHE A 188 -4.38 0.26 -8.25
N GLN A 189 -3.93 1.42 -7.85
CA GLN A 189 -2.53 1.81 -7.95
C GLN A 189 -1.64 0.89 -7.09
N ILE A 190 -1.94 0.77 -5.80
CA ILE A 190 -1.16 -0.08 -4.88
C ILE A 190 -1.20 -1.55 -5.31
N THR A 191 -2.40 -2.08 -5.59
CA THR A 191 -2.53 -3.49 -5.97
C THR A 191 -1.90 -3.77 -7.33
N GLY A 192 -1.95 -2.83 -8.27
CA GLY A 192 -1.28 -2.92 -9.56
C GLY A 192 0.23 -3.03 -9.39
N TYR A 193 0.85 -2.09 -8.69
CA TYR A 193 2.29 -2.12 -8.44
C TYR A 193 2.75 -3.35 -7.65
N THR A 194 1.99 -3.77 -6.63
CA THR A 194 2.33 -4.98 -5.88
C THR A 194 2.19 -6.25 -6.71
N ASP A 195 1.23 -6.30 -7.63
CA ASP A 195 1.09 -7.43 -8.56
C ASP A 195 2.20 -7.44 -9.60
N MET A 196 2.61 -6.28 -10.13
CA MET A 196 3.79 -6.17 -11.00
C MET A 196 5.05 -6.66 -10.29
N ALA A 197 5.29 -6.20 -9.07
CA ALA A 197 6.45 -6.61 -8.27
C ALA A 197 6.47 -8.13 -8.00
N ARG A 198 5.30 -8.71 -7.72
CA ARG A 198 5.15 -10.15 -7.53
C ARG A 198 5.35 -10.93 -8.83
N GLY A 199 4.86 -10.39 -9.95
CA GLY A 199 5.06 -10.96 -11.28
C GLY A 199 6.53 -11.05 -11.64
N ILE A 200 7.27 -9.94 -11.47
CA ILE A 200 8.72 -9.89 -11.69
C ILE A 200 9.44 -10.90 -10.76
N ALA A 201 9.11 -10.91 -9.46
CA ALA A 201 9.70 -11.84 -8.51
C ALA A 201 9.45 -13.32 -8.90
N ALA A 202 8.23 -13.62 -9.38
CA ALA A 202 7.87 -14.96 -9.84
C ALA A 202 8.68 -15.41 -11.06
N CYS A 203 9.02 -14.49 -11.98
CA CYS A 203 9.93 -14.78 -13.09
C CYS A 203 11.33 -15.20 -12.62
N TYR A 204 11.79 -14.71 -11.46
CA TYR A 204 13.01 -15.14 -10.81
C TYR A 204 12.84 -16.35 -9.87
N GLY A 205 11.67 -16.94 -9.82
CA GLY A 205 11.37 -18.08 -8.96
C GLY A 205 10.95 -17.75 -7.52
N TYR A 206 10.76 -16.46 -7.17
CA TYR A 206 10.36 -16.03 -5.83
C TYR A 206 8.85 -15.85 -5.71
N ALA A 207 8.21 -16.63 -4.85
CA ALA A 207 6.77 -16.53 -4.58
C ALA A 207 6.46 -15.50 -3.47
N LEU A 208 6.48 -14.21 -3.80
CA LEU A 208 6.16 -13.16 -2.85
C LEU A 208 4.68 -13.24 -2.36
N PRO A 209 4.40 -12.89 -1.09
CA PRO A 209 3.05 -12.97 -0.53
C PRO A 209 2.10 -11.97 -1.19
N LYS A 210 0.80 -12.31 -1.24
CA LYS A 210 -0.25 -11.39 -1.73
C LYS A 210 -0.46 -10.25 -0.74
N SER A 211 -0.47 -8.99 -1.24
CA SER A 211 -0.71 -7.79 -0.44
C SER A 211 -2.18 -7.61 -0.13
N SER A 212 -3.05 -7.83 -1.10
CA SER A 212 -4.50 -7.72 -0.96
C SER A 212 -5.18 -9.08 -0.99
N ARG A 213 -6.35 -9.19 -0.37
CA ARG A 213 -7.18 -10.39 -0.33
C ARG A 213 -8.60 -10.05 -0.75
N LEU A 214 -9.16 -10.85 -1.63
CA LEU A 214 -10.55 -10.70 -2.07
C LEU A 214 -11.47 -11.67 -1.30
N PRO A 215 -12.75 -11.33 -1.07
CA PRO A 215 -13.35 -10.04 -1.38
C PRO A 215 -12.78 -8.91 -0.51
N LEU A 216 -12.67 -7.71 -1.10
CA LEU A 216 -12.20 -6.54 -0.36
C LEU A 216 -13.24 -6.11 0.67
N TRP A 217 -14.49 -6.02 0.24
CA TRP A 217 -15.61 -5.59 1.06
C TRP A 217 -15.98 -6.65 2.10
N ASN A 218 -15.83 -6.30 3.37
CA ASN A 218 -16.13 -7.18 4.49
C ASN A 218 -16.99 -6.46 5.53
N LYS A 219 -17.70 -7.25 6.33
CA LYS A 219 -18.62 -6.73 7.35
C LYS A 219 -17.92 -6.03 8.52
N GLN A 220 -16.63 -6.27 8.70
CA GLN A 220 -15.82 -5.71 9.78
C GLN A 220 -14.70 -4.82 9.19
N LEU A 221 -14.55 -3.61 9.72
CA LEU A 221 -13.53 -2.65 9.29
C LEU A 221 -12.11 -3.21 9.46
N SER A 222 -11.84 -3.88 10.57
CA SER A 222 -10.53 -4.50 10.83
C SER A 222 -10.16 -5.54 9.78
N VAL A 223 -11.13 -6.36 9.33
CA VAL A 223 -10.92 -7.35 8.27
C VAL A 223 -10.77 -6.69 6.91
N PHE A 224 -11.55 -5.62 6.63
CA PHE A 224 -11.42 -4.82 5.42
C PHE A 224 -10.00 -4.24 5.28
N LEU A 225 -9.49 -3.56 6.30
CA LEU A 225 -8.15 -2.98 6.29
C LEU A 225 -7.06 -4.05 6.20
N GLN A 226 -7.22 -5.19 6.90
CA GLN A 226 -6.31 -6.32 6.77
C GLN A 226 -6.33 -6.95 5.37
N ASN A 227 -7.46 -6.94 4.67
CA ASN A 227 -7.56 -7.44 3.31
C ASN A 227 -6.97 -6.45 2.29
N TRP A 228 -7.08 -5.16 2.56
CA TRP A 228 -6.59 -4.11 1.64
C TRP A 228 -5.07 -4.08 1.52
N ASN A 229 -4.35 -4.04 2.65
CA ASN A 229 -2.87 -4.04 2.64
C ASN A 229 -2.27 -4.94 3.74
N ARG A 230 -2.48 -6.22 3.55
CA ARG A 230 -2.16 -7.28 4.51
C ARG A 230 -0.67 -7.36 4.87
N THR A 231 0.21 -7.13 3.89
CA THR A 231 1.65 -7.31 4.09
C THR A 231 2.22 -6.18 4.92
N VAL A 232 1.85 -4.94 4.66
CA VAL A 232 2.26 -3.76 5.43
C VAL A 232 1.72 -3.84 6.86
N LEU A 233 0.43 -4.08 7.04
CA LEU A 233 -0.17 -4.16 8.37
C LEU A 233 0.43 -5.28 9.22
N ARG A 234 0.65 -6.47 8.65
CA ARG A 234 1.30 -7.57 9.36
C ARG A 234 2.74 -7.28 9.72
N TRP A 235 3.43 -6.58 8.83
CA TRP A 235 4.81 -6.20 9.07
C TRP A 235 4.89 -5.17 10.22
N PHE A 236 4.09 -4.12 10.18
CA PHE A 236 4.01 -3.12 11.26
C PHE A 236 3.61 -3.76 12.60
N SER A 237 2.56 -4.57 12.61
CA SER A 237 2.12 -5.22 13.84
C SER A 237 3.22 -6.10 14.45
N ARG A 238 4.00 -6.83 13.65
CA ARG A 238 5.11 -7.64 14.15
C ARG A 238 6.30 -6.81 14.61
N ALA A 239 6.62 -5.72 13.91
CA ALA A 239 7.73 -4.85 14.28
C ALA A 239 7.50 -4.17 15.63
N PHE A 240 6.25 -3.76 15.90
CA PHE A 240 5.90 -2.96 17.07
C PHE A 240 5.06 -3.68 18.15
N SER A 241 4.77 -4.99 17.97
CA SER A 241 4.05 -5.77 19.00
C SER A 241 4.80 -5.87 20.31
N SER A 242 4.10 -5.63 21.41
CA SER A 242 4.63 -5.90 22.76
C SER A 242 4.39 -7.37 23.15
N PRO A 243 5.32 -8.03 23.85
CA PRO A 243 5.12 -9.39 24.34
C PRO A 243 4.00 -9.52 25.38
N LYS A 244 3.73 -8.44 26.13
CA LYS A 244 2.63 -8.36 27.10
C LYS A 244 1.52 -7.50 26.54
N GLN A 245 0.47 -8.12 26.02
CA GLN A 245 -0.68 -7.43 25.47
C GLN A 245 -1.71 -7.14 26.56
N THR A 246 -1.71 -5.90 27.06
CA THR A 246 -2.83 -5.32 27.79
C THR A 246 -3.77 -4.60 26.81
N ALA A 247 -5.04 -4.35 27.20
CA ALA A 247 -5.96 -3.59 26.36
C ALA A 247 -5.38 -2.21 25.99
N ALA A 248 -4.78 -1.50 26.96
CA ALA A 248 -4.13 -0.22 26.73
C ALA A 248 -2.93 -0.32 25.75
N SER A 249 -2.15 -1.40 25.83
CA SER A 249 -1.01 -1.61 24.92
C SER A 249 -1.47 -1.91 23.49
N LEU A 250 -2.61 -2.58 23.31
CA LEU A 250 -3.21 -2.80 21.99
C LEU A 250 -3.70 -1.49 21.37
N TRP A 251 -4.38 -0.65 22.15
CA TRP A 251 -4.79 0.69 21.71
C TRP A 251 -3.60 1.53 21.26
N LEU A 252 -2.57 1.65 22.10
CA LEU A 252 -1.36 2.41 21.77
C LEU A 252 -0.65 1.85 20.52
N GLN A 253 -0.61 0.52 20.37
CA GLN A 253 -0.03 -0.11 19.20
C GLN A 253 -0.82 0.21 17.93
N MET A 254 -2.16 0.17 17.98
CA MET A 254 -3.00 0.53 16.83
C MET A 254 -2.82 1.99 16.44
N LEU A 255 -2.92 2.90 17.40
CA LEU A 255 -2.72 4.33 17.19
C LEU A 255 -1.35 4.60 16.55
N PHE A 256 -0.29 4.07 17.13
CA PHE A 256 1.07 4.26 16.62
C PHE A 256 1.24 3.67 15.20
N THR A 257 0.78 2.42 15.00
CA THR A 257 0.92 1.72 13.71
C THR A 257 0.24 2.49 12.59
N TYR A 258 -1.02 2.91 12.80
CA TYR A 258 -1.78 3.60 11.74
C TYR A 258 -1.33 5.05 11.57
N SER A 259 -0.91 5.75 12.62
CA SER A 259 -0.35 7.10 12.51
C SER A 259 0.95 7.11 11.73
N VAL A 260 1.87 6.19 12.04
CA VAL A 260 3.14 6.04 11.30
C VAL A 260 2.86 5.64 9.85
N LEU A 261 1.92 4.72 9.62
CA LEU A 261 1.53 4.32 8.28
C LEU A 261 0.92 5.49 7.49
N GLY A 262 0.07 6.29 8.12
CA GLY A 262 -0.55 7.45 7.51
C GLY A 262 0.48 8.52 7.14
N TRP A 263 1.37 8.84 8.08
CA TRP A 263 2.48 9.76 7.82
C TRP A 263 3.40 9.23 6.73
N PHE A 264 3.71 7.94 6.77
CA PHE A 264 4.51 7.28 5.77
C PHE A 264 3.87 7.37 4.37
N CYS A 265 2.55 7.14 4.24
CA CYS A 265 1.85 7.18 2.96
C CYS A 265 1.81 8.56 2.32
N ARG A 266 1.60 9.62 3.08
CA ARG A 266 1.42 11.00 2.54
C ARG A 266 2.58 11.92 2.87
N GLY A 267 3.24 11.68 4.02
CA GLY A 267 4.27 12.51 4.60
C GLY A 267 3.84 13.91 4.98
N THR A 268 2.55 14.12 5.10
CA THR A 268 1.93 15.36 5.55
C THR A 268 1.33 15.17 6.93
N LEU A 269 1.09 16.27 7.62
CA LEU A 269 0.38 16.25 8.92
C LEU A 269 -1.02 15.63 8.76
N THR A 270 -1.71 15.90 7.67
CA THR A 270 -3.02 15.32 7.35
C THR A 270 -2.96 13.80 7.23
N GLY A 271 -1.91 13.25 6.60
CA GLY A 271 -1.67 11.82 6.54
C GLY A 271 -1.45 11.19 7.92
N LEU A 272 -0.66 11.83 8.79
CA LEU A 272 -0.45 11.37 10.15
C LEU A 272 -1.76 11.37 10.96
N LEU A 273 -2.53 12.45 10.89
CA LEU A 273 -3.81 12.58 11.59
C LEU A 273 -4.87 11.62 11.02
N GLY A 274 -4.90 11.42 9.70
CA GLY A 274 -5.77 10.42 9.06
C GLY A 274 -5.47 9.01 9.56
N GLY A 275 -4.19 8.64 9.62
CA GLY A 275 -3.77 7.37 10.20
C GLY A 275 -4.14 7.24 11.67
N LEU A 276 -3.92 8.28 12.47
CA LEU A 276 -4.31 8.30 13.88
C LEU A 276 -5.82 8.10 14.05
N LEU A 277 -6.63 8.78 13.24
CA LEU A 277 -8.09 8.63 13.26
C LEU A 277 -8.51 7.20 12.91
N VAL A 278 -7.90 6.58 11.90
CA VAL A 278 -8.12 5.16 11.58
C VAL A 278 -7.76 4.27 12.77
N GLY A 279 -6.65 4.53 13.43
CA GLY A 279 -6.24 3.79 14.63
C GLY A 279 -7.23 3.90 15.78
N VAL A 280 -7.75 5.11 16.06
CA VAL A 280 -8.80 5.36 17.06
C VAL A 280 -10.08 4.62 16.71
N ILE A 281 -10.53 4.74 15.47
CA ILE A 281 -11.75 4.06 14.99
C ILE A 281 -11.65 2.56 15.19
N LEU A 282 -10.54 1.96 14.79
CA LEU A 282 -10.34 0.52 14.93
C LEU A 282 -10.31 0.06 16.39
N ALA A 283 -9.57 0.77 17.23
CA ALA A 283 -9.48 0.44 18.64
C ALA A 283 -10.84 0.58 19.34
N TRP A 284 -11.59 1.63 18.99
CA TRP A 284 -12.95 1.84 19.49
C TRP A 284 -13.91 0.74 19.03
N PHE A 285 -13.88 0.37 17.73
CA PHE A 285 -14.72 -0.71 17.20
C PHE A 285 -14.40 -2.06 17.85
N GLU A 286 -13.14 -2.39 18.11
CA GLU A 286 -12.79 -3.61 18.82
C GLU A 286 -13.32 -3.65 20.25
N ASP A 287 -13.27 -2.53 20.98
CA ASP A 287 -13.80 -2.45 22.34
C ASP A 287 -15.33 -2.47 22.38
N VAL A 288 -15.96 -1.77 21.44
CA VAL A 288 -17.42 -1.76 21.31
C VAL A 288 -17.96 -3.14 20.95
N GLN A 289 -17.29 -3.85 20.03
CA GLN A 289 -17.70 -5.23 19.69
C GLN A 289 -17.63 -6.19 20.87
N LYS A 290 -16.68 -6.00 21.79
CA LYS A 290 -16.57 -6.82 23.01
C LYS A 290 -17.68 -6.54 24.01
N LYS A 291 -18.14 -5.28 24.09
CA LYS A 291 -19.12 -4.83 25.08
C LYS A 291 -20.56 -4.86 24.58
N TRP A 292 -20.78 -4.53 23.34
CA TRP A 292 -22.12 -4.32 22.77
C TRP A 292 -22.31 -5.17 21.51
N ARG A 293 -23.34 -6.03 21.51
CA ARG A 293 -23.71 -6.84 20.33
C ARG A 293 -24.61 -6.04 19.40
N PHE A 294 -24.08 -5.07 18.68
CA PHE A 294 -24.86 -4.38 17.63
C PHE A 294 -25.17 -5.31 16.46
N PRO A 295 -26.30 -5.10 15.76
CA PRO A 295 -26.60 -5.74 14.50
C PRO A 295 -25.48 -5.52 13.49
N THR A 296 -25.10 -6.54 12.74
CA THR A 296 -23.99 -6.51 11.77
C THR A 296 -24.13 -5.38 10.75
N ALA A 297 -25.37 -5.02 10.38
CA ALA A 297 -25.65 -3.93 9.43
C ALA A 297 -25.23 -2.55 9.98
N ILE A 298 -25.51 -2.28 11.27
CA ILE A 298 -25.13 -1.02 11.92
C ILE A 298 -23.62 -0.92 12.02
N HIS A 299 -22.94 -2.01 12.39
CA HIS A 299 -21.48 -2.06 12.40
C HIS A 299 -20.88 -1.75 11.04
N TRP A 300 -21.43 -2.36 10.00
CA TRP A 300 -20.96 -2.16 8.64
C TRP A 300 -21.14 -0.70 8.19
N PHE A 301 -22.32 -0.13 8.43
CA PHE A 301 -22.62 1.26 8.08
C PHE A 301 -21.68 2.24 8.81
N LEU A 302 -21.57 2.13 10.14
CA LEU A 302 -20.67 2.96 10.93
C LEU A 302 -19.21 2.83 10.49
N SER A 303 -18.77 1.60 10.18
CA SER A 303 -17.40 1.35 9.68
C SER A 303 -17.13 2.08 8.36
N ILE A 304 -18.08 2.08 7.43
CA ILE A 304 -17.94 2.81 6.15
C ILE A 304 -17.88 4.31 6.42
N VAL A 305 -18.85 4.85 7.15
CA VAL A 305 -18.90 6.29 7.44
C VAL A 305 -17.61 6.75 8.09
N CYS A 306 -17.19 6.11 9.17
CA CYS A 306 -15.95 6.45 9.86
C CYS A 306 -14.71 6.32 8.94
N SER A 307 -14.68 5.31 8.08
CA SER A 307 -13.58 5.13 7.12
C SER A 307 -13.53 6.26 6.10
N VAL A 308 -14.67 6.73 5.60
CA VAL A 308 -14.76 7.85 4.66
C VAL A 308 -14.24 9.14 5.29
N PHE A 309 -14.61 9.42 6.54
CA PHE A 309 -14.11 10.59 7.27
C PHE A 309 -12.60 10.52 7.54
N ALA A 310 -12.07 9.35 7.90
CA ALA A 310 -10.63 9.17 8.04
C ALA A 310 -9.91 9.27 6.70
N TRP A 311 -10.52 8.73 5.64
CA TRP A 311 -9.98 8.75 4.29
C TRP A 311 -9.91 10.17 3.69
N SER A 312 -10.85 11.06 4.05
CA SER A 312 -10.82 12.45 3.61
C SER A 312 -9.58 13.21 4.05
N LEU A 313 -9.01 12.89 5.22
CA LEU A 313 -7.73 13.41 5.65
C LEU A 313 -6.57 12.96 4.75
N PHE A 314 -6.65 11.75 4.19
CA PHE A 314 -5.67 11.28 3.20
C PHE A 314 -5.82 11.98 1.84
N CYS A 315 -7.02 12.41 1.49
CA CYS A 315 -7.29 13.09 0.22
C CYS A 315 -6.88 14.57 0.23
N SER A 316 -6.85 15.19 1.40
CA SER A 316 -6.62 16.63 1.58
C SER A 316 -5.16 16.93 1.85
N ASP A 317 -4.63 18.01 1.26
CA ASP A 317 -3.26 18.47 1.51
C ASP A 317 -3.19 19.33 2.77
N THR A 318 -4.26 20.04 3.11
CA THR A 318 -4.36 20.90 4.28
C THR A 318 -5.51 20.46 5.21
N LEU A 319 -5.42 20.84 6.49
CA LEU A 319 -6.50 20.60 7.46
C LEU A 319 -7.77 21.37 7.11
N THR A 320 -7.65 22.56 6.55
CA THR A 320 -8.76 23.37 6.09
C THR A 320 -9.56 22.68 4.99
N GLU A 321 -8.89 22.10 4.00
CA GLU A 321 -9.54 21.29 2.97
C GLU A 321 -10.23 20.04 3.55
N ALA A 322 -9.61 19.38 4.51
CA ALA A 322 -10.21 18.22 5.18
C ALA A 322 -11.49 18.60 5.93
N VAL A 323 -11.49 19.73 6.64
CA VAL A 323 -12.70 20.23 7.35
C VAL A 323 -13.78 20.65 6.36
N GLN A 324 -13.44 21.30 5.26
CA GLN A 324 -14.39 21.59 4.17
C GLN A 324 -14.98 20.31 3.58
N MET A 325 -14.16 19.30 3.32
CA MET A 325 -14.61 18.01 2.84
C MET A 325 -15.59 17.36 3.83
N TRP A 326 -15.31 17.42 5.14
CA TRP A 326 -16.23 16.92 6.18
C TRP A 326 -17.55 17.67 6.18
N SER A 327 -17.53 19.01 6.07
CA SER A 327 -18.77 19.80 6.00
C SER A 327 -19.62 19.42 4.79
N ASN A 328 -18.99 19.17 3.63
CA ASN A 328 -19.69 18.74 2.42
C ASN A 328 -20.24 17.31 2.55
N LEU A 329 -19.48 16.38 3.14
CA LEU A 329 -19.92 15.01 3.41
C LEU A 329 -21.10 14.92 4.39
N LEU A 330 -21.24 15.91 5.28
CA LEU A 330 -22.36 16.03 6.22
C LEU A 330 -23.57 16.77 5.61
N GLY A 331 -23.47 17.23 4.36
CA GLY A 331 -24.56 17.95 3.69
C GLY A 331 -24.75 19.38 4.17
N LEU A 332 -23.73 20.00 4.78
CA LEU A 332 -23.73 21.40 5.17
C LEU A 332 -23.54 22.36 3.97
N SER A 333 -23.21 21.79 2.79
CA SER A 333 -23.25 22.51 1.50
C SER A 333 -24.66 22.81 1.06
N LYS A 334 -24.82 23.89 0.28
CA LYS A 334 -26.17 24.42 -0.08
C LYS A 334 -27.00 23.45 -0.92
N ASP A 335 -26.36 22.62 -1.76
CA ASP A 335 -27.04 21.75 -2.72
C ASP A 335 -26.70 20.26 -2.47
N ALA A 336 -27.72 19.40 -2.58
CA ALA A 336 -27.54 17.97 -2.40
C ALA A 336 -26.96 17.30 -3.67
N VAL A 337 -27.44 17.67 -4.86
CA VAL A 337 -27.08 17.10 -6.16
C VAL A 337 -27.13 18.20 -7.23
N SER A 338 -26.15 18.17 -8.15
CA SER A 338 -26.04 19.03 -9.32
C SER A 338 -26.11 18.24 -10.63
N TYR A 339 -26.38 18.87 -11.76
CA TYR A 339 -26.28 18.26 -13.09
C TYR A 339 -24.87 17.77 -13.40
N GLN A 340 -23.85 18.47 -12.92
CA GLN A 340 -22.45 18.06 -13.08
C GLN A 340 -22.13 16.76 -12.33
N ASP A 341 -22.77 16.51 -11.19
CA ASP A 341 -22.61 15.28 -10.43
C ASP A 341 -23.09 14.06 -11.22
N LEU A 342 -24.21 14.21 -11.93
CA LEU A 342 -24.75 13.16 -12.81
C LEU A 342 -23.82 12.90 -13.99
N TYR A 343 -23.21 13.95 -14.55
CA TYR A 343 -22.18 13.79 -15.59
C TYR A 343 -20.98 13.00 -15.08
N PHE A 344 -20.42 13.33 -13.91
CA PHE A 344 -19.30 12.58 -13.32
C PHE A 344 -19.68 11.14 -12.97
N LEU A 345 -20.89 10.92 -12.48
CA LEU A 345 -21.39 9.57 -12.24
C LEU A 345 -21.49 8.78 -13.53
N GLN A 346 -22.07 9.34 -14.60
CA GLN A 346 -22.23 8.68 -15.88
C GLN A 346 -20.88 8.37 -16.52
N SER A 347 -19.93 9.30 -16.48
CA SER A 347 -18.57 9.10 -17.02
C SER A 347 -17.78 8.03 -16.25
N SER A 348 -18.01 7.89 -14.94
CA SER A 348 -17.35 6.91 -14.09
C SER A 348 -18.08 5.57 -13.96
N LEU A 349 -19.34 5.46 -14.42
CA LEU A 349 -20.21 4.30 -14.17
C LEU A 349 -19.59 2.99 -14.65
N LEU A 350 -19.09 2.95 -15.89
CA LEU A 350 -18.47 1.75 -16.45
C LEU A 350 -17.23 1.33 -15.64
N LEU A 351 -16.41 2.30 -15.26
CA LEU A 351 -15.21 2.05 -14.43
C LEU A 351 -15.60 1.55 -13.04
N LEU A 352 -16.66 2.11 -12.44
CA LEU A 352 -17.17 1.67 -11.14
C LEU A 352 -17.70 0.24 -11.19
N LEU A 353 -18.39 -0.15 -12.27
CA LEU A 353 -18.86 -1.52 -12.47
C LEU A 353 -17.68 -2.50 -12.61
N ILE A 354 -16.68 -2.16 -13.41
CA ILE A 354 -15.47 -2.98 -13.58
C ILE A 354 -14.71 -3.08 -12.24
N ALA A 355 -14.55 -1.96 -11.54
CA ALA A 355 -13.90 -1.93 -10.23
C ALA A 355 -14.65 -2.77 -9.20
N GLY A 356 -15.98 -2.67 -9.15
CA GLY A 356 -16.84 -3.48 -8.31
C GLY A 356 -16.66 -4.99 -8.57
N PHE A 357 -16.65 -5.39 -9.83
CA PHE A 357 -16.38 -6.77 -10.22
C PHE A 357 -14.97 -7.24 -9.78
N CYS A 358 -13.95 -6.43 -10.01
CA CYS A 358 -12.57 -6.76 -9.63
C CYS A 358 -12.38 -6.86 -8.10
N THR A 359 -13.10 -6.05 -7.32
CA THR A 359 -12.98 -6.01 -5.86
C THR A 359 -13.88 -7.02 -5.14
N SER A 360 -14.97 -7.46 -5.76
CA SER A 360 -15.90 -8.44 -5.19
C SER A 360 -15.32 -9.85 -5.06
N GLY A 361 -14.31 -10.18 -5.88
CA GLY A 361 -13.72 -11.51 -5.92
C GLY A 361 -14.57 -12.56 -6.64
N TRP A 362 -15.63 -12.17 -7.33
CA TRP A 362 -16.50 -13.08 -8.11
C TRP A 362 -15.75 -13.80 -9.23
N HIS A 363 -14.65 -13.23 -9.72
CA HIS A 363 -13.81 -13.91 -10.70
C HIS A 363 -13.13 -15.18 -10.13
N CYS A 364 -12.88 -15.27 -8.82
CA CYS A 364 -12.23 -16.43 -8.22
C CYS A 364 -13.05 -17.75 -8.36
N PRO A 365 -14.35 -17.79 -8.05
CA PRO A 365 -15.17 -18.98 -8.26
C PRO A 365 -15.35 -19.27 -9.76
N ILE A 366 -15.45 -18.27 -10.63
CA ILE A 366 -15.53 -18.43 -12.08
C ILE A 366 -14.27 -19.11 -12.62
N GLN A 367 -13.08 -18.65 -12.22
CA GLN A 367 -11.82 -19.30 -12.60
C GLN A 367 -11.72 -20.75 -12.11
N LYS A 368 -12.18 -21.04 -10.89
CA LYS A 368 -12.21 -22.40 -10.34
C LYS A 368 -13.18 -23.29 -11.12
N TRP A 369 -14.33 -22.75 -11.50
CA TRP A 369 -15.34 -23.48 -12.29
C TRP A 369 -14.84 -23.80 -13.69
N LEU A 370 -14.20 -22.82 -14.38
CA LEU A 370 -13.58 -23.00 -15.68
C LEU A 370 -12.48 -24.06 -15.67
N LYS A 371 -11.62 -24.06 -14.64
CA LYS A 371 -10.54 -25.06 -14.48
C LYS A 371 -11.03 -26.48 -14.25
N LYS A 372 -12.27 -26.67 -13.75
CA LYS A 372 -12.84 -28.00 -13.51
C LYS A 372 -13.41 -28.67 -14.76
N ARG A 373 -13.66 -27.93 -15.84
CA ARG A 373 -14.23 -28.46 -17.09
C ARG A 373 -13.14 -28.76 -18.11
N THR A 374 -13.04 -30.01 -18.54
CA THR A 374 -12.07 -30.43 -19.59
C THR A 374 -12.31 -29.75 -20.93
N LEU A 375 -13.58 -29.41 -21.26
CA LEU A 375 -13.97 -28.69 -22.47
C LEU A 375 -13.40 -27.24 -22.53
N THR A 376 -12.92 -26.67 -21.44
CA THR A 376 -12.39 -25.30 -21.38
C THR A 376 -10.87 -25.25 -21.19
N ALA A 377 -10.17 -26.38 -21.42
CA ALA A 377 -8.70 -26.44 -21.27
C ALA A 377 -7.95 -25.50 -22.23
N TRP A 378 -8.54 -25.15 -23.38
CA TRP A 378 -7.98 -24.19 -24.33
C TRP A 378 -8.03 -22.74 -23.85
N ILE A 379 -8.95 -22.40 -22.92
CA ILE A 379 -9.10 -21.02 -22.41
C ILE A 379 -7.81 -20.52 -21.75
N PRO A 380 -7.18 -21.21 -20.78
CA PRO A 380 -5.94 -20.73 -20.20
C PRO A 380 -4.78 -20.71 -21.22
N THR A 381 -4.83 -21.54 -22.24
CA THR A 381 -3.74 -21.67 -23.22
C THR A 381 -3.78 -20.59 -24.31
N ILE A 382 -4.97 -20.13 -24.71
CA ILE A 382 -5.14 -19.15 -25.79
C ILE A 382 -5.67 -17.81 -25.27
N VAL A 383 -6.77 -17.84 -24.52
CA VAL A 383 -7.46 -16.61 -24.09
C VAL A 383 -6.62 -15.77 -23.15
N VAL A 384 -5.87 -16.41 -22.23
CA VAL A 384 -5.02 -15.67 -21.27
C VAL A 384 -3.89 -14.95 -21.99
N PRO A 385 -3.06 -15.58 -22.83
CA PRO A 385 -2.00 -14.87 -23.56
C PRO A 385 -2.52 -13.77 -24.50
N VAL A 386 -3.64 -14.03 -25.22
CA VAL A 386 -4.27 -13.02 -26.07
C VAL A 386 -4.74 -11.82 -25.23
N GLY A 387 -5.39 -12.08 -24.10
CA GLY A 387 -5.80 -11.05 -23.15
C GLY A 387 -4.60 -10.25 -22.61
N ASP A 388 -3.50 -10.91 -22.32
CA ASP A 388 -2.27 -10.26 -21.84
C ASP A 388 -1.67 -9.33 -22.91
N VAL A 389 -1.64 -9.75 -24.16
CA VAL A 389 -1.19 -8.91 -25.29
C VAL A 389 -2.10 -7.69 -25.45
N LEU A 390 -3.42 -7.87 -25.38
CA LEU A 390 -4.38 -6.76 -25.44
C LEU A 390 -4.20 -5.78 -24.27
N PHE A 391 -4.10 -6.28 -23.05
CA PHE A 391 -3.89 -5.42 -21.87
C PHE A 391 -2.55 -4.68 -21.93
N LEU A 392 -1.50 -5.33 -22.43
CA LEU A 392 -0.21 -4.69 -22.63
C LEU A 392 -0.33 -3.58 -23.68
N GLY A 393 -0.93 -3.86 -24.86
CA GLY A 393 -1.12 -2.87 -25.91
C GLY A 393 -1.95 -1.68 -25.47
N LEU A 394 -3.09 -1.91 -24.80
CA LEU A 394 -3.92 -0.83 -24.23
C LEU A 394 -3.16 -0.03 -23.16
N SER A 395 -2.37 -0.69 -22.32
CA SER A 395 -1.57 0.00 -21.30
C SER A 395 -0.49 0.88 -21.95
N VAL A 396 0.17 0.42 -23.00
CA VAL A 396 1.16 1.21 -23.75
C VAL A 396 0.50 2.42 -24.42
N LEU A 397 -0.66 2.25 -25.05
CA LEU A 397 -1.42 3.35 -25.64
C LEU A 397 -1.83 4.40 -24.56
N ALA A 398 -2.33 3.95 -23.43
CA ALA A 398 -2.67 4.83 -22.31
C ALA A 398 -1.45 5.57 -21.75
N MET A 399 -0.29 4.93 -21.70
CA MET A 399 0.96 5.59 -21.28
C MET A 399 1.42 6.64 -22.30
N ALA A 400 1.25 6.37 -23.60
CA ALA A 400 1.61 7.32 -24.66
C ALA A 400 0.73 8.57 -24.64
N SER A 401 -0.52 8.48 -24.17
CA SER A 401 -1.44 9.61 -24.01
C SER A 401 -1.24 10.41 -22.72
N ASN A 402 -0.14 10.23 -21.99
CA ASN A 402 0.12 10.85 -20.68
C ASN A 402 -0.94 10.55 -19.58
N ALA A 403 -1.75 9.52 -19.76
CA ALA A 403 -2.77 9.10 -18.80
C ALA A 403 -2.18 8.29 -17.63
N VAL A 404 -0.87 8.37 -17.40
CA VAL A 404 -0.23 7.66 -16.28
C VAL A 404 -0.40 8.50 -15.02
N PRO A 405 -1.10 7.98 -14.01
CA PRO A 405 -1.26 8.73 -12.77
C PRO A 405 0.09 8.85 -12.06
N PRO A 406 0.36 10.01 -11.43
CA PRO A 406 1.52 10.13 -10.56
C PRO A 406 1.42 9.09 -9.45
N LEU A 407 2.56 8.62 -8.97
CA LEU A 407 2.58 7.75 -7.80
C LEU A 407 1.93 8.48 -6.64
N PHE A 408 0.84 7.93 -6.11
CA PHE A 408 0.14 8.51 -4.96
C PHE A 408 1.06 8.59 -3.74
N PHE A 409 1.88 7.55 -3.58
CA PHE A 409 2.91 7.52 -2.56
C PHE A 409 4.18 8.11 -3.17
N ARG A 410 4.54 9.31 -2.77
CA ARG A 410 5.82 9.93 -3.10
C ARG A 410 6.87 9.41 -2.11
N TRP A 411 7.42 8.24 -2.42
CA TRP A 411 8.43 7.57 -1.57
C TRP A 411 9.84 7.92 -1.95
#